data_a35fc0ce893bd342634e9a9d64c31011
#
_entry.id   a35fc0ce893bd342634e9a9d64c31011
#
_cell.length_a   1.000
_cell.length_b   1.000
_cell.length_c   1.000
_cell.angle_alpha   90.00
_cell.angle_beta   90.00
_cell.angle_gamma   90.00
#
_symmetry.space_group_name_H-M   'P 1'
#
loop_
_entity.id
_entity.type
_entity.pdbx_description
1 polymer ?
#
loop_
_entity_poly.entity_id
_entity_poly.type
_entity_poly.pdbx_seq_one_letter_code
_entity_poly.pdbx_strand_id
1 'polypeptide(L)'
;MDHRHASAHRIDLVVYPGFKALEAIGPMSVFDYANVHLRARGQSDGYEVRVVSQRQGAVRSDTLMSLEATHTLAGLEAAGMGCTVVVVGSRHIEQVLGGSGELVAWLGRVAPRVQRLIALCSGSFFLAEAGLLDGRCAATHWSVTAQLAQRHPRVQVDADAIYLREEIRDGAGSRQLWTSAGVTAGIDLALAVVEEDFGHALAL
;
A
#
# COMPACT_ATOMS: atom_id res chain seq x y z
N MET A 1 -5.54 -7.00 35.31
CA MET A 1 -4.86 -7.37 34.04
C MET A 1 -4.88 -6.13 33.18
N ASP A 2 -3.70 -5.58 32.97
CA ASP A 2 -3.49 -4.27 32.36
C ASP A 2 -3.68 -4.41 30.82
N HIS A 3 -4.88 -4.13 30.33
CA HIS A 3 -5.13 -4.02 28.89
C HIS A 3 -4.51 -2.70 28.42
N ARG A 4 -3.20 -2.73 28.17
CA ARG A 4 -2.60 -1.67 27.37
C ARG A 4 -3.39 -1.62 26.06
N HIS A 5 -4.08 -0.52 25.81
CA HIS A 5 -4.63 -0.20 24.52
C HIS A 5 -3.46 -0.18 23.52
N ALA A 6 -3.28 -1.29 22.81
CA ALA A 6 -2.38 -1.28 21.66
C ALA A 6 -2.92 -0.21 20.71
N SER A 7 -2.10 0.76 20.35
CA SER A 7 -2.49 1.77 19.37
C SER A 7 -2.83 1.07 18.07
N ALA A 8 -3.91 1.48 17.42
CA ALA A 8 -4.31 0.93 16.11
C ALA A 8 -3.15 0.99 15.11
N HIS A 9 -3.04 -0.03 14.26
CA HIS A 9 -2.11 -0.03 13.14
C HIS A 9 -2.52 1.05 12.14
N ARG A 10 -1.71 2.10 11.99
CA ARG A 10 -1.97 3.17 11.03
C ARG A 10 -1.56 2.74 9.64
N ILE A 11 -2.51 2.90 8.70
CA ILE A 11 -2.32 2.59 7.28
C ILE A 11 -2.46 3.88 6.48
N ASP A 12 -1.37 4.29 5.85
CA ASP A 12 -1.31 5.44 4.97
C ASP A 12 -1.58 4.98 3.53
N LEU A 13 -2.82 5.13 3.07
CA LEU A 13 -3.24 4.80 1.71
C LEU A 13 -2.96 5.99 0.78
N VAL A 14 -1.95 5.83 -0.06
CA VAL A 14 -1.50 6.87 -1.00
C VAL A 14 -2.30 6.81 -2.29
N VAL A 15 -2.99 7.91 -2.59
CA VAL A 15 -3.75 8.12 -3.82
C VAL A 15 -3.26 9.38 -4.55
N TYR A 16 -3.48 9.43 -5.86
CA TYR A 16 -3.06 10.51 -6.75
C TYR A 16 -4.04 10.61 -7.92
N PRO A 17 -4.11 11.73 -8.66
CA PRO A 17 -5.04 11.85 -9.79
C PRO A 17 -4.92 10.71 -10.79
N GLY A 18 -6.02 10.03 -11.09
CA GLY A 18 -6.07 8.86 -11.96
C GLY A 18 -5.77 7.51 -11.29
N PHE A 19 -5.74 7.47 -9.95
CA PHE A 19 -5.61 6.20 -9.21
C PHE A 19 -6.79 5.25 -9.48
N LYS A 20 -6.57 3.95 -9.37
CA LYS A 20 -7.63 2.94 -9.49
C LYS A 20 -8.53 2.90 -8.25
N ALA A 21 -9.79 3.28 -8.42
CA ALA A 21 -10.75 3.39 -7.33
C ALA A 21 -10.89 2.09 -6.51
N LEU A 22 -11.06 0.94 -7.17
CA LEU A 22 -11.28 -0.33 -6.47
C LEU A 22 -10.06 -0.76 -5.65
N GLU A 23 -8.85 -0.40 -6.07
CA GLU A 23 -7.61 -0.71 -5.34
C GLU A 23 -7.44 0.12 -4.06
N ALA A 24 -8.12 1.25 -3.98
CA ALA A 24 -8.19 2.02 -2.74
C ALA A 24 -9.34 1.52 -1.86
N ILE A 25 -10.55 1.41 -2.42
CA ILE A 25 -11.77 1.10 -1.67
C ILE A 25 -11.78 -0.34 -1.15
N GLY A 26 -11.28 -1.31 -1.93
CA GLY A 26 -11.24 -2.72 -1.54
C GLY A 26 -10.47 -2.95 -0.23
N PRO A 27 -9.18 -2.62 -0.16
CA PRO A 27 -8.39 -2.72 1.07
C PRO A 27 -8.94 -1.89 2.23
N MET A 28 -9.41 -0.65 1.96
CA MET A 28 -10.06 0.17 3.00
C MET A 28 -11.23 -0.57 3.63
N SER A 29 -12.07 -1.21 2.82
CA SER A 29 -13.21 -1.98 3.31
C SER A 29 -12.78 -3.18 4.14
N VAL A 30 -11.73 -3.90 3.73
CA VAL A 30 -11.18 -5.03 4.52
C VAL A 30 -10.76 -4.57 5.91
N PHE A 31 -10.00 -3.48 6.02
CA PHE A 31 -9.53 -2.96 7.30
C PHE A 31 -10.68 -2.43 8.17
N ASP A 32 -11.70 -1.80 7.56
CA ASP A 32 -12.90 -1.36 8.29
C ASP A 32 -13.71 -2.54 8.82
N TYR A 33 -13.94 -3.58 8.00
CA TYR A 33 -14.60 -4.81 8.46
C TYR A 33 -13.80 -5.54 9.55
N ALA A 34 -12.48 -5.56 9.48
CA ALA A 34 -11.66 -6.08 10.58
C ALA A 34 -11.94 -5.34 11.89
N ASN A 35 -12.05 -4.01 11.85
CA ASN A 35 -12.44 -3.20 13.03
C ASN A 35 -13.86 -3.55 13.51
N VAL A 36 -14.84 -3.74 12.60
CA VAL A 36 -16.20 -4.17 12.97
C VAL A 36 -16.15 -5.49 13.74
N HIS A 37 -15.39 -6.47 13.28
CA HIS A 37 -15.27 -7.77 13.93
C HIS A 37 -14.49 -7.70 15.26
N LEU A 38 -13.47 -6.86 15.37
CA LEU A 38 -12.75 -6.63 16.64
C LEU A 38 -13.68 -6.01 17.67
N ARG A 39 -14.45 -4.97 17.31
CA ARG A 39 -15.47 -4.37 18.20
C ARG A 39 -16.52 -5.37 18.64
N ALA A 40 -17.00 -6.23 17.75
CA ALA A 40 -17.95 -7.29 18.10
C ALA A 40 -17.39 -8.31 19.12
N ARG A 41 -16.07 -8.44 19.21
CA ARG A 41 -15.34 -9.25 20.20
C ARG A 41 -14.96 -8.45 21.48
N GLY A 42 -15.44 -7.22 21.61
CA GLY A 42 -15.12 -6.33 22.76
C GLY A 42 -13.70 -5.77 22.75
N GLN A 43 -13.04 -5.77 21.58
CA GLN A 43 -11.70 -5.22 21.39
C GLN A 43 -11.75 -3.80 20.81
N SER A 44 -10.66 -3.04 20.93
CA SER A 44 -10.49 -1.75 20.27
C SER A 44 -10.27 -1.94 18.78
N ASP A 45 -10.41 -0.85 17.99
CA ASP A 45 -10.08 -0.85 16.58
C ASP A 45 -8.61 -1.23 16.35
N GLY A 46 -8.39 -2.16 15.41
CA GLY A 46 -7.07 -2.64 15.03
C GLY A 46 -6.40 -1.75 13.99
N TYR A 47 -7.18 -1.04 13.17
CA TYR A 47 -6.67 -0.23 12.06
C TYR A 47 -7.21 1.19 12.08
N GLU A 48 -6.34 2.14 11.75
CA GLU A 48 -6.67 3.52 11.40
C GLU A 48 -6.18 3.78 9.98
N VAL A 49 -7.11 3.90 9.03
CA VAL A 49 -6.77 4.17 7.62
C VAL A 49 -6.83 5.67 7.37
N ARG A 50 -5.74 6.21 6.81
CA ARG A 50 -5.63 7.61 6.39
C ARG A 50 -5.45 7.68 4.88
N VAL A 51 -6.24 8.49 4.20
CA VAL A 51 -6.08 8.75 2.77
C VAL A 51 -5.09 9.90 2.57
N VAL A 52 -4.06 9.62 1.80
CA VAL A 52 -2.89 10.48 1.65
C VAL A 52 -2.68 10.86 0.20
N SER A 53 -2.39 12.13 -0.07
CA SER A 53 -2.03 12.59 -1.42
C SER A 53 -0.99 13.73 -1.34
N GLN A 54 -0.56 14.26 -2.48
CA GLN A 54 0.31 15.45 -2.53
C GLN A 54 -0.38 16.68 -1.94
N ARG A 55 -1.71 16.78 -2.09
CA ARG A 55 -2.54 17.86 -1.53
C ARG A 55 -3.76 17.27 -0.83
N GLN A 56 -4.24 17.93 0.21
CA GLN A 56 -5.53 17.60 0.80
C GLN A 56 -6.68 17.93 -0.16
N GLY A 57 -7.81 17.25 0.05
CA GLY A 57 -9.03 17.47 -0.72
C GLY A 57 -9.35 16.30 -1.65
N ALA A 58 -10.32 16.54 -2.54
CA ALA A 58 -10.84 15.52 -3.45
C ALA A 58 -9.81 15.12 -4.51
N VAL A 59 -9.42 13.85 -4.53
CA VAL A 59 -8.54 13.25 -5.53
C VAL A 59 -9.37 12.40 -6.47
N ARG A 60 -9.38 12.75 -7.75
CA ARG A 60 -10.16 12.04 -8.78
C ARG A 60 -9.50 10.71 -9.15
N SER A 61 -10.29 9.64 -9.14
CA SER A 61 -9.86 8.30 -9.57
C SER A 61 -9.92 8.13 -11.10
N ASP A 62 -9.63 6.92 -11.55
CA ASP A 62 -9.78 6.47 -12.96
C ASP A 62 -11.26 6.26 -13.36
N THR A 63 -12.19 6.43 -12.43
CA THR A 63 -13.63 6.33 -12.65
C THR A 63 -14.32 7.67 -12.36
N LEU A 64 -15.63 7.65 -12.12
CA LEU A 64 -16.40 8.87 -11.74
C LEU A 64 -16.26 9.25 -10.27
N MET A 65 -15.54 8.44 -9.47
CA MET A 65 -15.38 8.63 -8.04
C MET A 65 -14.20 9.52 -7.72
N SER A 66 -14.28 10.21 -6.58
CA SER A 66 -13.13 10.84 -5.92
C SER A 66 -13.03 10.36 -4.48
N LEU A 67 -11.81 10.29 -3.95
CA LEU A 67 -11.56 10.10 -2.52
C LEU A 67 -11.06 11.41 -1.93
N GLU A 68 -11.46 11.67 -0.69
CA GLU A 68 -10.99 12.82 0.06
C GLU A 68 -9.65 12.49 0.73
N ALA A 69 -8.58 13.14 0.29
CA ALA A 69 -7.27 13.03 0.93
C ALA A 69 -7.27 13.89 2.20
N THR A 70 -7.20 13.22 3.35
CA THR A 70 -7.19 13.87 4.67
C THR A 70 -5.80 14.32 5.10
N HIS A 71 -4.76 13.76 4.50
CA HIS A 71 -3.35 14.02 4.83
C HIS A 71 -2.52 14.29 3.56
N THR A 72 -1.41 15.01 3.74
CA THR A 72 -0.41 15.20 2.68
C THR A 72 0.84 14.36 2.94
N LEU A 73 1.61 14.05 1.88
CA LEU A 73 2.89 13.35 2.00
C LEU A 73 3.83 14.07 2.98
N ALA A 74 4.00 15.38 2.83
CA ALA A 74 4.84 16.19 3.70
C ALA A 74 4.30 16.28 5.14
N GLY A 75 2.97 16.37 5.30
CA GLY A 75 2.31 16.40 6.60
C GLY A 75 2.55 15.14 7.41
N LEU A 76 2.57 13.96 6.75
CA LEU A 76 2.88 12.69 7.41
C LEU A 76 4.33 12.59 7.87
N GLU A 77 5.28 13.08 7.08
CA GLU A 77 6.70 13.10 7.49
C GLU A 77 6.91 13.94 8.75
N ALA A 78 6.15 15.03 8.91
CA ALA A 78 6.21 15.92 10.08
C ALA A 78 5.46 15.38 11.30
N ALA A 79 4.26 14.80 11.09
CA ALA A 79 3.36 14.38 12.17
C ALA A 79 3.55 12.93 12.64
N GLY A 80 4.32 12.15 11.91
CA GLY A 80 4.56 10.72 12.15
C GLY A 80 3.83 9.82 11.15
N MET A 81 4.62 8.95 10.53
CA MET A 81 4.18 7.94 9.56
C MET A 81 3.31 6.88 10.21
N GLY A 82 2.46 6.25 9.41
CA GLY A 82 1.83 4.97 9.73
C GLY A 82 2.85 3.84 9.79
N CYS A 83 2.46 2.72 10.34
CA CYS A 83 3.28 1.51 10.31
C CYS A 83 3.25 0.84 8.93
N THR A 84 2.20 1.09 8.15
CA THR A 84 2.01 0.55 6.80
C THR A 84 1.72 1.69 5.81
N VAL A 85 2.40 1.67 4.68
CA VAL A 85 2.13 2.56 3.53
C VAL A 85 1.64 1.70 2.37
N VAL A 86 0.52 2.07 1.76
CA VAL A 86 -0.08 1.39 0.60
C VAL A 86 -0.11 2.35 -0.58
N VAL A 87 0.49 1.95 -1.70
CA VAL A 87 0.47 2.70 -2.96
C VAL A 87 -0.40 1.97 -3.96
N VAL A 88 -1.47 2.60 -4.41
CA VAL A 88 -2.39 2.03 -5.41
C VAL A 88 -1.87 2.21 -6.83
N GLY A 89 -2.38 1.43 -7.77
CA GLY A 89 -2.03 1.55 -9.18
C GLY A 89 -2.85 2.59 -9.95
N SER A 90 -2.53 2.70 -11.23
CA SER A 90 -3.26 3.53 -12.21
C SER A 90 -3.39 2.79 -13.53
N ARG A 91 -4.46 3.06 -14.27
CA ARG A 91 -4.64 2.57 -15.65
C ARG A 91 -3.60 3.15 -16.61
N HIS A 92 -3.14 4.38 -16.34
CA HIS A 92 -2.19 5.13 -17.15
C HIS A 92 -0.89 5.39 -16.40
N ILE A 93 -0.27 4.31 -15.89
CA ILE A 93 0.85 4.39 -14.96
C ILE A 93 2.03 5.21 -15.50
N GLU A 94 2.40 5.09 -16.77
CA GLU A 94 3.51 5.85 -17.35
C GLU A 94 3.27 7.36 -17.33
N GLN A 95 2.04 7.78 -17.68
CA GLN A 95 1.67 9.18 -17.67
C GLN A 95 1.70 9.74 -16.25
N VAL A 96 1.21 8.95 -15.29
CA VAL A 96 1.19 9.33 -13.87
C VAL A 96 2.60 9.43 -13.31
N LEU A 97 3.47 8.46 -13.59
CA LEU A 97 4.88 8.48 -13.15
C LEU A 97 5.61 9.74 -13.60
N GLY A 98 5.38 10.18 -14.85
CA GLY A 98 5.98 11.39 -15.40
C GLY A 98 5.69 12.66 -14.58
N GLY A 99 4.57 12.70 -13.85
CA GLY A 99 4.18 13.82 -12.97
C GLY A 99 4.40 13.56 -11.47
N SER A 100 4.92 12.39 -11.09
CA SER A 100 4.92 11.91 -9.69
C SER A 100 6.31 11.82 -9.04
N GLY A 101 7.29 12.60 -9.51
CA GLY A 101 8.65 12.59 -8.96
C GLY A 101 8.70 12.85 -7.44
N GLU A 102 7.82 13.71 -6.92
CA GLU A 102 7.70 13.97 -5.48
C GLU A 102 7.27 12.71 -4.71
N LEU A 103 6.28 11.95 -5.22
CA LEU A 103 5.83 10.71 -4.60
C LEU A 103 6.93 9.65 -4.61
N VAL A 104 7.63 9.48 -5.73
CA VAL A 104 8.77 8.55 -5.85
C VAL A 104 9.87 8.90 -4.84
N ALA A 105 10.26 10.16 -4.78
CA ALA A 105 11.28 10.63 -3.83
C ALA A 105 10.81 10.45 -2.37
N TRP A 106 9.53 10.72 -2.08
CA TRP A 106 8.95 10.52 -0.76
C TRP A 106 8.99 9.04 -0.35
N LEU A 107 8.60 8.12 -1.25
CA LEU A 107 8.66 6.67 -0.98
C LEU A 107 10.09 6.22 -0.63
N GLY A 108 11.10 6.69 -1.35
CA GLY A 108 12.51 6.38 -1.06
C GLY A 108 12.92 6.84 0.35
N ARG A 109 12.44 8.01 0.80
CA ARG A 109 12.75 8.54 2.14
C ARG A 109 12.02 7.82 3.26
N VAL A 110 10.76 7.41 3.04
CA VAL A 110 9.91 6.83 4.10
C VAL A 110 10.04 5.31 4.21
N ALA A 111 10.40 4.62 3.13
CA ALA A 111 10.55 3.17 3.13
C ALA A 111 11.41 2.60 4.27
N PRO A 112 12.54 3.23 4.69
CA PRO A 112 13.31 2.78 5.84
C PRO A 112 12.61 2.98 7.19
N ARG A 113 11.54 3.75 7.25
CA ARG A 113 10.88 4.21 8.50
C ARG A 113 9.56 3.52 8.75
N VAL A 114 9.03 2.77 7.79
CA VAL A 114 7.76 2.05 7.91
C VAL A 114 8.00 0.56 8.09
N GLN A 115 7.14 -0.09 8.83
CA GLN A 115 7.20 -1.53 9.05
C GLN A 115 6.82 -2.31 7.78
N ARG A 116 5.83 -1.80 7.04
CA ARG A 116 5.27 -2.47 5.85
C ARG A 116 5.06 -1.47 4.73
N LEU A 117 5.58 -1.80 3.54
CA LEU A 117 5.34 -1.04 2.32
C LEU A 117 4.62 -1.95 1.32
N ILE A 118 3.49 -1.49 0.80
CA ILE A 118 2.61 -2.27 -0.07
C ILE A 118 2.42 -1.53 -1.39
N ALA A 119 2.59 -2.23 -2.50
CA ALA A 119 2.21 -1.72 -3.81
C ALA A 119 1.14 -2.62 -4.44
N LEU A 120 0.03 -2.03 -4.83
CA LEU A 120 -1.06 -2.73 -5.48
C LEU A 120 -0.98 -2.53 -6.99
N CYS A 121 -1.10 -3.63 -7.74
CA CYS A 121 -1.18 -3.59 -9.21
C CYS A 121 0.01 -2.82 -9.82
N SER A 122 -0.24 -1.86 -10.70
CA SER A 122 0.79 -1.00 -11.28
C SER A 122 1.41 0.00 -10.28
N GLY A 123 0.96 0.04 -9.03
CA GLY A 123 1.64 0.78 -7.95
C GLY A 123 3.08 0.33 -7.71
N SER A 124 3.43 -0.93 -8.10
CA SER A 124 4.79 -1.46 -8.09
C SER A 124 5.79 -0.60 -8.89
N PHE A 125 5.35 0.10 -9.91
CA PHE A 125 6.21 1.01 -10.68
C PHE A 125 6.76 2.16 -9.81
N PHE A 126 6.00 2.70 -8.89
CA PHE A 126 6.50 3.73 -7.97
C PHE A 126 7.62 3.20 -7.06
N LEU A 127 7.47 1.96 -6.60
CA LEU A 127 8.49 1.33 -5.78
C LEU A 127 9.75 0.99 -6.59
N ALA A 128 9.57 0.55 -7.84
CA ALA A 128 10.66 0.29 -8.76
C ALA A 128 11.43 1.57 -9.13
N GLU A 129 10.73 2.68 -9.44
CA GLU A 129 11.34 4.00 -9.67
C GLU A 129 12.12 4.51 -8.46
N ALA A 130 11.65 4.21 -7.25
CA ALA A 130 12.36 4.55 -6.01
C ALA A 130 13.52 3.58 -5.69
N GLY A 131 13.80 2.58 -6.55
CA GLY A 131 14.85 1.57 -6.36
C GLY A 131 14.56 0.53 -5.28
N LEU A 132 13.34 0.51 -4.75
CA LEU A 132 12.96 -0.34 -3.60
C LEU A 132 12.72 -1.80 -3.99
N LEU A 133 12.55 -2.10 -5.29
CA LEU A 133 12.35 -3.44 -5.82
C LEU A 133 13.63 -4.05 -6.43
N ASP A 134 14.74 -3.34 -6.44
CA ASP A 134 15.99 -3.82 -7.04
C ASP A 134 16.48 -5.11 -6.39
N GLY A 135 16.71 -6.14 -7.21
CA GLY A 135 17.14 -7.47 -6.78
C GLY A 135 16.07 -8.31 -6.08
N ARG A 136 14.78 -7.89 -6.14
CA ARG A 136 13.66 -8.52 -5.45
C ARG A 136 12.63 -9.08 -6.42
N CYS A 137 11.83 -10.04 -5.91
CA CYS A 137 10.65 -10.50 -6.62
C CYS A 137 9.49 -9.51 -6.41
N ALA A 138 8.71 -9.26 -7.46
CA ALA A 138 7.54 -8.40 -7.39
C ALA A 138 6.42 -8.89 -8.29
N ALA A 139 5.18 -8.83 -7.78
CA ALA A 139 3.97 -8.96 -8.57
C ALA A 139 3.52 -7.59 -9.06
N THR A 140 2.88 -7.57 -10.23
CA THR A 140 2.23 -6.38 -10.80
C THR A 140 1.05 -6.82 -11.66
N HIS A 141 0.28 -5.87 -12.18
CA HIS A 141 -0.83 -6.21 -13.07
C HIS A 141 -0.33 -6.92 -14.33
N TRP A 142 -0.97 -8.01 -14.72
CA TRP A 142 -0.56 -8.87 -15.84
C TRP A 142 -0.29 -8.09 -17.14
N SER A 143 -1.07 -7.03 -17.42
CA SER A 143 -0.92 -6.24 -18.66
C SER A 143 0.33 -5.37 -18.71
N VAL A 144 1.04 -5.21 -17.60
CA VAL A 144 2.23 -4.34 -17.49
C VAL A 144 3.47 -5.07 -16.94
N THR A 145 3.42 -6.40 -16.79
CA THR A 145 4.55 -7.23 -16.32
C THR A 145 5.77 -7.07 -17.21
N ALA A 146 5.61 -7.22 -18.54
CA ALA A 146 6.70 -7.06 -19.50
C ALA A 146 7.28 -5.65 -19.46
N GLN A 147 6.44 -4.64 -19.30
CA GLN A 147 6.85 -3.24 -19.22
C GLN A 147 7.66 -2.96 -17.95
N LEU A 148 7.22 -3.49 -16.79
CA LEU A 148 7.96 -3.36 -15.54
C LEU A 148 9.34 -4.01 -15.64
N ALA A 149 9.41 -5.24 -16.15
CA ALA A 149 10.66 -5.98 -16.34
C ALA A 149 11.63 -5.26 -17.30
N GLN A 150 11.12 -4.70 -18.39
CA GLN A 150 11.93 -3.97 -19.38
C GLN A 150 12.48 -2.67 -18.79
N ARG A 151 11.64 -1.91 -18.08
CA ARG A 151 12.00 -0.62 -17.51
C ARG A 151 12.93 -0.75 -16.29
N HIS A 152 12.73 -1.80 -15.49
CA HIS A 152 13.47 -2.08 -14.27
C HIS A 152 14.09 -3.49 -14.31
N PRO A 153 15.16 -3.71 -15.08
CA PRO A 153 15.70 -5.05 -15.34
C PRO A 153 16.31 -5.73 -14.09
N ARG A 154 16.45 -4.99 -12.98
CA ARG A 154 16.86 -5.56 -11.68
C ARG A 154 15.70 -6.11 -10.87
N VAL A 155 14.46 -5.89 -11.29
CA VAL A 155 13.26 -6.43 -10.63
C VAL A 155 12.93 -7.79 -11.25
N GLN A 156 12.75 -8.81 -10.39
CA GLN A 156 12.29 -10.13 -10.82
C GLN A 156 10.76 -10.15 -10.82
N VAL A 157 10.15 -9.93 -11.98
CA VAL A 157 8.69 -9.85 -12.09
C VAL A 157 8.11 -11.26 -12.16
N ASP A 158 7.26 -11.62 -11.17
CA ASP A 158 6.47 -12.84 -11.16
C ASP A 158 5.06 -12.52 -11.71
N ALA A 159 4.77 -13.04 -12.91
CA ALA A 159 3.52 -12.78 -13.61
C ALA A 159 2.34 -13.63 -13.11
N ASP A 160 2.63 -14.72 -12.39
CA ASP A 160 1.63 -15.70 -11.93
C ASP A 160 1.22 -15.47 -10.47
N ALA A 161 2.02 -14.73 -9.72
CA ALA A 161 1.74 -14.44 -8.32
C ALA A 161 0.55 -13.49 -8.15
N ILE A 162 -0.41 -13.85 -7.29
CA ILE A 162 -1.51 -12.98 -6.87
C ILE A 162 -0.95 -11.84 -6.01
N TYR A 163 -0.12 -12.17 -5.04
CA TYR A 163 0.70 -11.23 -4.27
C TYR A 163 2.00 -11.91 -3.83
N LEU A 164 2.99 -11.08 -3.53
CA LEU A 164 4.29 -11.50 -3.00
C LEU A 164 4.60 -10.69 -1.74
N ARG A 165 5.31 -11.34 -0.82
CA ARG A 165 5.85 -10.74 0.39
C ARG A 165 7.35 -11.00 0.45
N GLU A 166 8.12 -9.93 0.53
CA GLU A 166 9.56 -9.94 0.71
C GLU A 166 9.92 -9.36 2.08
N GLU A 167 10.85 -9.98 2.78
CA GLU A 167 11.42 -9.43 4.00
C GLU A 167 12.70 -8.65 3.68
N ILE A 168 12.77 -7.41 4.15
CA ILE A 168 13.97 -6.58 4.07
C ILE A 168 14.60 -6.55 5.46
N ARG A 169 15.80 -7.09 5.57
CA ARG A 169 16.62 -7.04 6.79
C ARG A 169 17.86 -6.20 6.51
N ASP A 170 17.97 -5.08 7.18
CA ASP A 170 19.13 -4.20 7.10
C ASP A 170 19.45 -3.60 8.47
N GLY A 171 20.40 -2.66 8.53
CA GLY A 171 20.79 -2.01 9.78
C GLY A 171 19.67 -1.23 10.48
N ALA A 172 18.56 -0.97 9.80
CA ALA A 172 17.36 -0.30 10.36
C ALA A 172 16.35 -1.29 10.97
N GLY A 173 16.55 -2.61 10.78
CA GLY A 173 15.67 -3.65 11.32
C GLY A 173 15.04 -4.56 10.26
N SER A 174 13.92 -5.22 10.62
CA SER A 174 13.14 -6.04 9.70
C SER A 174 11.92 -5.26 9.24
N ARG A 175 11.71 -5.21 7.93
CA ARG A 175 10.58 -4.56 7.26
C ARG A 175 10.01 -5.47 6.19
N GLN A 176 8.78 -5.23 5.80
CA GLN A 176 8.10 -6.03 4.80
C GLN A 176 7.80 -5.20 3.56
N LEU A 177 8.00 -5.82 2.42
CA LEU A 177 7.63 -5.28 1.12
C LEU A 177 6.60 -6.22 0.49
N TRP A 178 5.42 -5.70 0.18
CA TRP A 178 4.36 -6.48 -0.42
C TRP A 178 3.98 -5.91 -1.78
N THR A 179 3.77 -6.78 -2.75
CA THR A 179 3.30 -6.40 -4.08
C THR A 179 2.16 -7.31 -4.51
N SER A 180 1.15 -6.78 -5.20
CA SER A 180 0.05 -7.60 -5.72
C SER A 180 -0.18 -7.41 -7.21
N ALA A 181 -0.81 -8.41 -7.82
CA ALA A 181 -1.18 -8.43 -9.23
C ALA A 181 -2.31 -7.44 -9.57
N GLY A 182 -3.47 -7.89 -9.89
CA GLY A 182 -4.53 -7.05 -10.40
C GLY A 182 -5.57 -6.65 -9.37
N VAL A 183 -6.41 -5.79 -9.78
CA VAL A 183 -7.44 -4.99 -9.10
C VAL A 183 -8.06 -5.63 -7.85
N THR A 184 -8.52 -6.90 -7.91
CA THR A 184 -9.09 -7.63 -6.77
C THR A 184 -8.03 -8.27 -5.88
N ALA A 185 -6.84 -8.55 -6.40
CA ALA A 185 -5.75 -9.12 -5.61
C ALA A 185 -5.28 -8.21 -4.45
N GLY A 186 -5.59 -6.92 -4.52
CA GLY A 186 -5.40 -6.00 -3.39
C GLY A 186 -6.28 -6.30 -2.19
N ILE A 187 -7.45 -6.91 -2.41
CA ILE A 187 -8.35 -7.40 -1.33
C ILE A 187 -7.73 -8.64 -0.68
N ASP A 188 -7.25 -9.60 -1.49
CA ASP A 188 -6.60 -10.80 -0.99
C ASP A 188 -5.34 -10.46 -0.18
N LEU A 189 -4.55 -9.49 -0.68
CA LEU A 189 -3.37 -9.00 0.05
C LEU A 189 -3.77 -8.33 1.37
N ALA A 190 -4.84 -7.50 1.38
CA ALA A 190 -5.30 -6.86 2.61
C ALA A 190 -5.81 -7.89 3.63
N LEU A 191 -6.50 -8.96 3.20
CA LEU A 191 -6.89 -10.07 4.07
C LEU A 191 -5.66 -10.80 4.64
N ALA A 192 -4.62 -11.02 3.83
CA ALA A 192 -3.36 -11.61 4.30
C ALA A 192 -2.66 -10.71 5.34
N VAL A 193 -2.75 -9.39 5.20
CA VAL A 193 -2.27 -8.44 6.22
C VAL A 193 -3.07 -8.56 7.51
N VAL A 194 -4.40 -8.65 7.43
CA VAL A 194 -5.26 -8.87 8.61
C VAL A 194 -4.94 -10.21 9.29
N GLU A 195 -4.71 -11.26 8.51
CA GLU A 195 -4.33 -12.56 9.03
C GLU A 195 -2.98 -12.50 9.78
N GLU A 196 -1.99 -11.79 9.24
CA GLU A 196 -0.69 -11.62 9.89
C GLU A 196 -0.81 -10.82 11.20
N ASP A 197 -1.61 -9.76 11.20
CA ASP A 197 -1.72 -8.84 12.35
C ASP A 197 -2.63 -9.39 13.46
N PHE A 198 -3.71 -10.10 13.12
CA PHE A 198 -4.76 -10.52 14.08
C PHE A 198 -5.13 -12.02 14.00
N GLY A 199 -4.50 -12.76 13.12
CA GLY A 199 -4.70 -14.20 12.95
C GLY A 199 -5.85 -14.56 12.02
N HIS A 200 -5.81 -15.81 11.54
CA HIS A 200 -6.69 -16.37 10.51
C HIS A 200 -8.20 -16.21 10.82
N ALA A 201 -8.59 -16.37 12.08
CA ALA A 201 -10.01 -16.28 12.49
C ALA A 201 -10.62 -14.87 12.34
N LEU A 202 -9.82 -13.82 12.11
CA LEU A 202 -10.32 -12.48 11.82
C LEU A 202 -10.36 -12.21 10.31
N ALA A 203 -9.49 -12.86 9.54
CA ALA A 203 -9.38 -12.70 8.10
C ALA A 203 -10.45 -13.49 7.29
N LEU A 204 -11.13 -14.46 7.90
CA LEU A 204 -12.27 -15.23 7.34
C LEU A 204 -13.59 -14.48 7.51
#